data_f639d9e6600d68ebc42026b9544e5fd2
#
_entry.id   f639d9e6600d68ebc42026b9544e5fd2
#
_cell.length_a   1.000
_cell.length_b   1.000
_cell.length_c   1.000
_cell.angle_alpha   90.00
_cell.angle_beta   90.00
_cell.angle_gamma   90.00
#
_symmetry.space_group_name_H-M   'P 1'
#
loop_
_entity.id
_entity.type
_entity.pdbx_description
1 polymer ?
#
loop_
_entity_poly.entity_id
_entity_poly.type
_entity_poly.pdbx_seq_one_letter_code
_entity_poly.pdbx_strand_id
1 'polypeptide(L)'
;MPEIRIAALDLDGTLLSRENTVTPATRQAIADAVARGVVVLPATGRALANLPPLVAQLPGVRYAITSNGAAVWDLGTDPLGAVYSRYSDAETRQTSEPACLVRRLFPVEKAREVFGLYQEFEGSLSVFSDGRVIRDHLAQERMGNHQRRLLSLSTEAKQPNDGRFHIVRDTAEWMSRHAHEIEKFCMFFENAEAAEAALPRFYALEGVEVVQGSPDNIEVTAKGVDKGSALLALADRLGIPRAQTLAVGDSENDRAMLEKAGVAAVMANGMPQIKALADLVTTADCDHDGVAEVFETLGL
;
A
#
# COMPACT_ATOMS: atom_id res chain seq x y z
N MET A 1 -20.45 13.94 -14.66
CA MET A 1 -19.71 12.79 -14.11
C MET A 1 -20.51 12.21 -12.95
N PRO A 2 -20.35 10.94 -12.57
CA PRO A 2 -21.05 10.42 -11.41
C PRO A 2 -20.62 11.18 -10.14
N GLU A 3 -21.52 11.26 -9.17
CA GLU A 3 -21.21 11.82 -7.83
C GLU A 3 -20.25 10.86 -7.13
N ILE A 4 -19.03 11.31 -6.82
CA ILE A 4 -18.05 10.50 -6.09
C ILE A 4 -18.34 10.58 -4.59
N ARG A 5 -18.39 9.43 -3.93
CA ARG A 5 -18.60 9.32 -2.48
C ARG A 5 -17.46 8.64 -1.73
N ILE A 6 -16.57 7.94 -2.45
CA ILE A 6 -15.36 7.34 -1.88
C ILE A 6 -14.22 7.48 -2.87
N ALA A 7 -13.05 7.94 -2.39
CA ALA A 7 -11.82 8.11 -3.16
C ALA A 7 -10.67 7.36 -2.51
N ALA A 8 -10.15 6.35 -3.19
CA ALA A 8 -8.96 5.60 -2.80
C ALA A 8 -7.75 6.17 -3.53
N LEU A 9 -6.76 6.61 -2.75
CA LEU A 9 -5.54 7.24 -3.23
C LEU A 9 -4.35 6.31 -2.96
N ASP A 10 -3.62 5.93 -3.99
CA ASP A 10 -2.31 5.34 -3.76
C ASP A 10 -1.38 6.35 -3.08
N LEU A 11 -0.30 5.87 -2.48
CA LEU A 11 0.65 6.71 -1.75
C LEU A 11 1.86 7.11 -2.58
N ASP A 12 2.67 6.13 -2.95
CA ASP A 12 4.01 6.35 -3.48
C ASP A 12 3.94 6.72 -4.98
N GLY A 13 4.23 7.97 -5.33
CA GLY A 13 4.07 8.47 -6.70
C GLY A 13 2.67 9.02 -7.03
N THR A 14 1.76 9.01 -6.07
CA THR A 14 0.40 9.54 -6.20
C THR A 14 0.11 10.61 -5.15
N LEU A 15 -0.22 10.22 -3.91
CA LEU A 15 -0.52 11.15 -2.82
C LEU A 15 0.74 11.77 -2.23
N LEU A 16 1.81 10.99 -2.16
CA LEU A 16 3.11 11.43 -1.65
C LEU A 16 4.00 11.93 -2.79
N SER A 17 4.60 13.09 -2.58
CA SER A 17 5.69 13.60 -3.41
C SER A 17 6.93 12.70 -3.31
N ARG A 18 7.90 12.88 -4.21
CA ARG A 18 9.20 12.20 -4.14
C ARG A 18 9.96 12.49 -2.84
N GLU A 19 9.65 13.59 -2.16
CA GLU A 19 10.17 13.94 -0.83
C GLU A 19 9.33 13.35 0.33
N ASN A 20 8.39 12.44 0.03
CA ASN A 20 7.48 11.84 1.01
C ASN A 20 6.64 12.87 1.77
N THR A 21 6.20 13.93 1.12
CA THR A 21 5.31 14.96 1.66
C THR A 21 3.96 14.95 0.93
N VAL A 22 2.94 15.57 1.53
CA VAL A 22 1.68 15.89 0.87
C VAL A 22 1.63 17.41 0.69
N THR A 23 1.46 17.85 -0.54
CA THR A 23 1.44 19.26 -0.88
C THR A 23 0.29 20.01 -0.17
N PRO A 24 0.44 21.31 0.12
CA PRO A 24 -0.63 22.08 0.77
C PRO A 24 -1.94 22.09 -0.05
N ALA A 25 -1.86 22.18 -1.39
CA ALA A 25 -3.05 22.18 -2.23
C ALA A 25 -3.76 20.83 -2.21
N THR A 26 -3.01 19.71 -2.29
CA THR A 26 -3.58 18.36 -2.15
C THR A 26 -4.23 18.16 -0.77
N ARG A 27 -3.58 18.63 0.31
CA ARG A 27 -4.18 18.56 1.66
C ARG A 27 -5.48 19.35 1.75
N GLN A 28 -5.54 20.55 1.15
CA GLN A 28 -6.74 21.37 1.13
C GLN A 28 -7.86 20.71 0.32
N ALA A 29 -7.55 20.19 -0.89
CA ALA A 29 -8.51 19.51 -1.71
C ALA A 29 -9.13 18.26 -1.01
N ILE A 30 -8.31 17.50 -0.27
CA ILE A 30 -8.80 16.39 0.55
C ILE A 30 -9.74 16.92 1.66
N ALA A 31 -9.38 18.00 2.34
CA ALA A 31 -10.24 18.59 3.37
C ALA A 31 -11.59 19.05 2.83
N ASP A 32 -11.60 19.67 1.65
CA ASP A 32 -12.82 20.14 0.98
C ASP A 32 -13.72 18.98 0.54
N ALA A 33 -13.15 17.92 -0.03
CA ALA A 33 -13.89 16.71 -0.40
C ALA A 33 -14.50 16.02 0.83
N VAL A 34 -13.73 15.90 1.91
CA VAL A 34 -14.23 15.34 3.19
C VAL A 34 -15.35 16.19 3.78
N ALA A 35 -15.25 17.53 3.73
CA ALA A 35 -16.30 18.43 4.19
C ALA A 35 -17.61 18.28 3.38
N ARG A 36 -17.53 17.81 2.13
CA ARG A 36 -18.68 17.47 1.27
C ARG A 36 -19.19 16.02 1.46
N GLY A 37 -18.60 15.28 2.40
CA GLY A 37 -19.01 13.92 2.76
C GLY A 37 -18.36 12.82 1.93
N VAL A 38 -17.31 13.11 1.17
CA VAL A 38 -16.52 12.09 0.45
C VAL A 38 -15.62 11.36 1.45
N VAL A 39 -15.66 10.04 1.42
CA VAL A 39 -14.72 9.19 2.17
C VAL A 39 -13.40 9.13 1.41
N VAL A 40 -12.36 9.77 1.93
CA VAL A 40 -11.02 9.73 1.33
C VAL A 40 -10.13 8.80 2.14
N LEU A 41 -9.42 7.89 1.47
CA LEU A 41 -8.58 6.89 2.14
C LEU A 41 -7.31 6.56 1.34
N PRO A 42 -6.20 6.24 2.03
CA PRO A 42 -5.01 5.66 1.38
C PRO A 42 -5.27 4.20 0.97
N ALA A 43 -4.73 3.81 -0.19
CA ALA A 43 -4.72 2.45 -0.70
C ALA A 43 -3.30 2.06 -1.11
N THR A 44 -2.59 1.32 -0.27
CA THR A 44 -1.15 1.15 -0.41
C THR A 44 -0.67 -0.30 -0.32
N GLY A 45 0.49 -0.57 -0.92
CA GLY A 45 1.24 -1.80 -0.70
C GLY A 45 1.90 -1.88 0.68
N ARG A 46 1.97 -0.79 1.43
CA ARG A 46 2.58 -0.76 2.76
C ARG A 46 1.71 -1.51 3.78
N ALA A 47 2.34 -2.04 4.83
CA ALA A 47 1.62 -2.55 6.00
C ALA A 47 1.06 -1.38 6.81
N LEU A 48 0.06 -1.63 7.67
CA LEU A 48 -0.54 -0.59 8.51
C LEU A 48 0.51 0.13 9.38
N ALA A 49 1.41 -0.62 10.02
CA ALA A 49 2.48 -0.06 10.84
C ALA A 49 3.44 0.87 10.06
N ASN A 50 3.46 0.78 8.73
CA ASN A 50 4.29 1.60 7.85
C ASN A 50 3.49 2.74 7.17
N LEU A 51 2.22 2.96 7.57
CA LEU A 51 1.47 4.11 7.10
C LEU A 51 2.13 5.39 7.62
N PRO A 52 2.51 6.35 6.74
CA PRO A 52 3.18 7.56 7.20
C PRO A 52 2.31 8.39 8.15
N PRO A 53 2.87 8.95 9.24
CA PRO A 53 2.14 9.81 10.18
C PRO A 53 1.37 10.92 9.51
N LEU A 54 2.00 11.57 8.52
CA LEU A 54 1.41 12.69 7.78
C LEU A 54 0.15 12.26 6.99
N VAL A 55 0.06 11.00 6.56
CA VAL A 55 -1.11 10.44 5.88
C VAL A 55 -2.23 10.14 6.89
N ALA A 56 -1.88 9.53 8.04
CA ALA A 56 -2.83 9.29 9.12
C ALA A 56 -3.41 10.60 9.71
N GLN A 57 -2.69 11.72 9.56
CA GLN A 57 -3.11 13.07 10.00
C GLN A 57 -3.86 13.89 8.94
N LEU A 58 -4.11 13.32 7.76
CA LEU A 58 -4.92 14.02 6.75
C LEU A 58 -6.36 14.21 7.23
N PRO A 59 -7.00 15.32 6.87
CA PRO A 59 -8.38 15.59 7.27
C PRO A 59 -9.33 14.45 6.89
N GLY A 60 -10.06 13.91 7.86
CA GLY A 60 -11.10 12.91 7.66
C GLY A 60 -10.64 11.52 7.23
N VAL A 61 -9.34 11.25 7.19
CA VAL A 61 -8.84 9.88 6.97
C VAL A 61 -9.26 9.02 8.14
N ARG A 62 -10.15 8.06 7.87
CA ARG A 62 -10.65 7.10 8.84
C ARG A 62 -10.36 5.66 8.43
N TYR A 63 -10.29 5.40 7.14
CA TYR A 63 -10.06 4.07 6.61
C TYR A 63 -8.70 3.99 5.91
N ALA A 64 -8.14 2.79 5.83
CA ALA A 64 -6.93 2.51 5.06
C ALA A 64 -7.01 1.13 4.42
N ILE A 65 -6.61 1.03 3.16
CA ILE A 65 -6.34 -0.22 2.45
C ILE A 65 -4.83 -0.43 2.49
N THR A 66 -4.39 -1.59 3.01
CA THR A 66 -2.97 -1.90 3.19
C THR A 66 -2.62 -3.25 2.59
N SER A 67 -1.31 -3.55 2.49
CA SER A 67 -0.81 -4.83 2.00
C SER A 67 -1.40 -5.21 0.64
N ASN A 68 -1.50 -4.24 -0.31
CA ASN A 68 -2.15 -4.38 -1.63
C ASN A 68 -3.60 -4.89 -1.57
N GLY A 69 -4.35 -4.53 -0.53
CA GLY A 69 -5.76 -4.92 -0.38
C GLY A 69 -5.99 -6.17 0.46
N ALA A 70 -4.94 -6.76 1.03
CA ALA A 70 -5.08 -7.89 1.95
C ALA A 70 -5.80 -7.49 3.26
N ALA A 71 -5.69 -6.21 3.66
CA ALA A 71 -6.39 -5.70 4.82
C ALA A 71 -7.04 -4.33 4.57
N VAL A 72 -8.24 -4.14 5.13
CA VAL A 72 -8.95 -2.85 5.20
C VAL A 72 -9.19 -2.54 6.68
N TRP A 73 -8.78 -1.36 7.09
CA TRP A 73 -8.82 -0.93 8.48
C TRP A 73 -9.78 0.24 8.69
N ASP A 74 -10.52 0.22 9.80
CA ASP A 74 -11.15 1.41 10.38
C ASP A 74 -10.21 1.90 11.50
N LEU A 75 -9.64 3.08 11.30
CA LEU A 75 -8.69 3.71 12.20
C LEU A 75 -9.40 4.55 13.28
N GLY A 76 -10.73 4.60 13.23
CA GLY A 76 -11.54 5.38 14.17
C GLY A 76 -11.38 6.90 14.00
N THR A 77 -11.51 7.63 15.12
CA THR A 77 -11.44 9.11 15.16
C THR A 77 -10.04 9.65 15.45
N ASP A 78 -9.10 8.78 15.83
CA ASP A 78 -7.68 9.10 16.01
C ASP A 78 -6.82 8.13 15.19
N PRO A 79 -6.73 8.32 13.86
CA PRO A 79 -5.99 7.42 12.99
C PRO A 79 -4.50 7.33 13.33
N LEU A 80 -3.90 8.44 13.75
CA LEU A 80 -2.49 8.46 14.16
C LEU A 80 -2.27 7.58 15.39
N GLY A 81 -3.07 7.78 16.44
CA GLY A 81 -3.03 6.95 17.64
C GLY A 81 -3.31 5.48 17.32
N ALA A 82 -4.30 5.19 16.47
CA ALA A 82 -4.63 3.82 16.06
C ALA A 82 -3.45 3.11 15.37
N VAL A 83 -2.73 3.79 14.49
CA VAL A 83 -1.56 3.23 13.80
C VAL A 83 -0.39 3.01 14.76
N TYR A 84 -0.11 3.99 15.64
CA TYR A 84 1.10 3.95 16.49
C TYR A 84 0.89 3.18 17.79
N SER A 85 -0.29 3.25 18.44
CA SER A 85 -0.55 2.56 19.71
C SER A 85 -0.51 1.05 19.60
N ARG A 86 -0.95 0.50 18.45
CA ARG A 86 -0.92 -0.95 18.20
C ARG A 86 0.48 -1.53 18.18
N TYR A 87 1.48 -0.73 17.79
CA TYR A 87 2.83 -1.18 17.51
C TYR A 87 3.90 -0.59 18.44
N SER A 88 3.54 0.32 19.34
CA SER A 88 4.40 0.81 20.42
C SER A 88 4.36 -0.13 21.62
N ASP A 89 5.45 -0.16 22.38
CA ASP A 89 5.55 -0.96 23.61
C ASP A 89 4.43 -0.64 24.60
N ALA A 90 4.06 -1.64 25.42
CA ALA A 90 2.83 -1.74 26.19
C ALA A 90 2.48 -0.58 27.15
N GLU A 91 3.40 0.36 27.41
CA GLU A 91 3.17 1.47 28.33
C GLU A 91 2.43 2.68 27.72
N THR A 92 2.30 2.75 26.39
CA THR A 92 1.67 3.86 25.65
C THR A 92 0.28 3.55 25.06
N ARG A 93 -0.31 2.41 25.38
CA ARG A 93 -1.66 2.02 24.90
C ARG A 93 -2.75 2.89 25.51
N GLN A 94 -3.00 4.04 24.93
CA GLN A 94 -4.05 4.97 25.38
C GLN A 94 -5.02 5.43 24.27
N THR A 95 -5.27 4.67 23.20
CA THR A 95 -6.32 5.06 22.23
C THR A 95 -6.92 3.86 21.51
N SER A 96 -8.03 4.06 20.80
CA SER A 96 -8.80 3.05 20.09
C SER A 96 -7.91 2.21 19.15
N GLU A 97 -7.88 0.89 19.38
CA GLU A 97 -7.23 -0.03 18.43
C GLU A 97 -7.94 0.04 17.07
N PRO A 98 -7.21 0.02 15.94
CA PRO A 98 -7.81 -0.04 14.62
C PRO A 98 -8.57 -1.36 14.45
N ALA A 99 -9.77 -1.29 13.90
CA ALA A 99 -10.56 -2.46 13.58
C ALA A 99 -10.25 -2.96 12.17
N CYS A 100 -9.84 -4.21 12.02
CA CYS A 100 -9.71 -4.82 10.71
C CYS A 100 -11.10 -5.20 10.18
N LEU A 101 -11.58 -4.47 9.16
CA LEU A 101 -12.91 -4.65 8.57
C LEU A 101 -12.94 -5.77 7.54
N VAL A 102 -11.86 -5.91 6.79
CA VAL A 102 -11.66 -6.95 5.76
C VAL A 102 -10.24 -7.49 5.92
N ARG A 103 -10.12 -8.80 5.96
CA ARG A 103 -8.82 -9.48 5.96
C ARG A 103 -8.87 -10.65 5.00
N ARG A 104 -7.94 -10.68 4.06
CA ARG A 104 -7.81 -11.73 3.05
C ARG A 104 -6.39 -12.28 3.10
N LEU A 105 -6.28 -13.47 3.63
CA LEU A 105 -5.01 -14.14 3.90
C LEU A 105 -4.74 -15.22 2.86
N PHE A 106 -3.48 -15.59 2.72
CA PHE A 106 -3.13 -16.79 1.97
C PHE A 106 -3.72 -18.04 2.62
N PRO A 107 -4.18 -19.03 1.81
CA PRO A 107 -4.27 -20.41 2.29
C PRO A 107 -2.89 -20.86 2.78
N VAL A 108 -2.84 -21.61 3.89
CA VAL A 108 -1.58 -21.99 4.57
C VAL A 108 -0.57 -22.63 3.63
N GLU A 109 -1.02 -23.59 2.84
CA GLU A 109 -0.12 -24.32 1.91
C GLU A 109 0.38 -23.40 0.79
N LYS A 110 -0.45 -22.47 0.32
CA LYS A 110 -0.03 -21.47 -0.66
C LYS A 110 0.98 -20.48 -0.09
N ALA A 111 0.80 -20.06 1.17
CA ALA A 111 1.78 -19.20 1.86
C ALA A 111 3.15 -19.90 1.95
N ARG A 112 3.15 -21.20 2.27
CA ARG A 112 4.38 -22.02 2.32
C ARG A 112 5.05 -22.16 0.95
N GLU A 113 4.26 -22.42 -0.09
CA GLU A 113 4.73 -22.53 -1.47
C GLU A 113 5.38 -21.21 -1.93
N VAL A 114 4.70 -20.09 -1.76
CA VAL A 114 5.22 -18.76 -2.13
C VAL A 114 6.48 -18.42 -1.34
N PHE A 115 6.48 -18.68 -0.03
CA PHE A 115 7.65 -18.49 0.81
C PHE A 115 8.83 -19.33 0.33
N GLY A 116 8.60 -20.61 0.02
CA GLY A 116 9.62 -21.54 -0.52
C GLY A 116 10.23 -21.02 -1.81
N LEU A 117 9.41 -20.48 -2.73
CA LEU A 117 9.91 -19.89 -3.96
C LEU A 117 10.84 -18.69 -3.69
N TYR A 118 10.46 -17.80 -2.77
CA TYR A 118 11.31 -16.66 -2.42
C TYR A 118 12.68 -17.09 -1.86
N GLN A 119 12.75 -18.23 -1.16
CA GLN A 119 14.02 -18.73 -0.61
C GLN A 119 15.03 -19.19 -1.69
N GLU A 120 14.60 -19.35 -2.95
CA GLU A 120 15.46 -19.68 -4.08
C GLU A 120 16.22 -18.44 -4.61
N PHE A 121 15.88 -17.24 -4.16
CA PHE A 121 16.46 -16.00 -4.65
C PHE A 121 17.18 -15.22 -3.55
N GLU A 122 18.16 -14.42 -3.96
CA GLU A 122 18.80 -13.45 -3.08
C GLU A 122 18.06 -12.11 -3.09
N GLY A 123 17.79 -11.59 -1.92
CA GLY A 123 17.08 -10.32 -1.76
C GLY A 123 16.70 -10.04 -0.30
N SER A 124 15.99 -8.96 -0.10
CA SER A 124 15.39 -8.60 1.18
C SER A 124 13.93 -9.00 1.21
N LEU A 125 13.64 -10.19 1.76
CA LEU A 125 12.27 -10.67 1.92
C LEU A 125 11.59 -10.00 3.11
N SER A 126 10.39 -9.51 2.87
CA SER A 126 9.45 -8.99 3.86
C SER A 126 8.19 -9.83 3.83
N VAL A 127 7.76 -10.31 4.98
CA VAL A 127 6.50 -11.03 5.17
C VAL A 127 5.52 -10.10 5.89
N PHE A 128 4.33 -9.93 5.35
CA PHE A 128 3.31 -9.05 5.92
C PHE A 128 2.29 -9.88 6.69
N SER A 129 2.10 -9.56 7.94
CA SER A 129 1.19 -10.26 8.85
C SER A 129 0.65 -9.30 9.90
N ASP A 130 -0.65 -9.33 10.12
CA ASP A 130 -1.36 -8.52 11.11
C ASP A 130 -1.03 -7.01 11.05
N GLY A 131 -0.92 -6.48 9.82
CA GLY A 131 -0.59 -5.08 9.57
C GLY A 131 0.86 -4.71 9.87
N ARG A 132 1.77 -5.67 10.05
CA ARG A 132 3.20 -5.48 10.29
C ARG A 132 4.05 -6.08 9.18
N VAL A 133 5.29 -5.65 9.11
CA VAL A 133 6.32 -6.27 8.27
C VAL A 133 7.26 -7.08 9.15
N ILE A 134 7.37 -8.37 8.86
CA ILE A 134 8.24 -9.33 9.54
C ILE A 134 9.48 -9.51 8.67
N ARG A 135 10.65 -9.41 9.25
CA ARG A 135 11.96 -9.66 8.62
C ARG A 135 12.88 -10.35 9.60
N ASP A 136 13.83 -11.12 9.11
CA ASP A 136 14.99 -11.50 9.90
C ASP A 136 16.13 -10.44 9.80
N HIS A 137 17.17 -10.64 10.56
CA HIS A 137 18.31 -9.71 10.59
C HIS A 137 18.99 -9.58 9.22
N LEU A 138 19.09 -10.68 8.45
CA LEU A 138 19.72 -10.68 7.13
C LEU A 138 18.90 -9.88 6.12
N ALA A 139 17.59 -10.09 6.08
CA ALA A 139 16.68 -9.33 5.23
C ALA A 139 16.67 -7.84 5.61
N GLN A 140 16.75 -7.53 6.91
CA GLN A 140 16.84 -6.15 7.39
C GLN A 140 18.17 -5.49 7.00
N GLU A 141 19.28 -6.21 7.05
CA GLU A 141 20.59 -5.72 6.60
C GLU A 141 20.60 -5.49 5.08
N ARG A 142 20.10 -6.45 4.29
CA ARG A 142 19.97 -6.33 2.84
C ARG A 142 19.11 -5.13 2.46
N MET A 143 17.97 -4.90 3.16
CA MET A 143 17.14 -3.73 2.94
C MET A 143 17.87 -2.43 3.28
N GLY A 144 18.63 -2.39 4.36
CA GLY A 144 19.47 -1.24 4.72
C GLY A 144 20.53 -0.92 3.66
N ASN A 145 21.08 -1.94 3.00
CA ASN A 145 22.02 -1.78 1.90
C ASN A 145 21.32 -1.27 0.63
N HIS A 146 20.13 -1.81 0.32
CA HIS A 146 19.30 -1.38 -0.78
C HIS A 146 18.89 0.11 -0.63
N GLN A 147 18.37 0.49 0.52
CA GLN A 147 18.03 1.90 0.82
C GLN A 147 19.24 2.82 0.76
N ARG A 148 20.43 2.39 1.20
CA ARG A 148 21.68 3.17 1.06
C ARG A 148 22.06 3.39 -0.40
N ARG A 149 21.85 2.42 -1.29
CA ARG A 149 22.05 2.58 -2.73
C ARG A 149 21.09 3.61 -3.33
N LEU A 150 19.82 3.57 -2.97
CA LEU A 150 18.83 4.57 -3.38
C LEU A 150 19.15 5.95 -2.78
N LEU A 151 19.57 6.02 -1.51
CA LEU A 151 19.93 7.27 -0.82
C LEU A 151 21.29 7.84 -1.23
N SER A 152 22.18 7.05 -1.86
CA SER A 152 23.36 7.63 -2.51
C SER A 152 22.99 8.51 -3.72
N LEU A 153 21.73 8.44 -4.15
CA LEU A 153 21.13 9.28 -5.18
C LEU A 153 20.28 10.42 -4.59
N SER A 154 20.06 10.46 -3.26
CA SER A 154 19.29 11.49 -2.55
C SER A 154 19.90 11.79 -1.17
N THR A 155 19.82 13.05 -0.73
CA THR A 155 20.51 13.59 0.47
C THR A 155 19.76 13.39 1.78
N GLU A 156 18.87 12.41 1.94
CA GLU A 156 18.04 12.31 3.14
C GLU A 156 18.46 11.22 4.16
N ALA A 157 18.27 11.60 5.43
CA ALA A 157 18.73 10.91 6.62
C ALA A 157 17.98 9.62 6.94
N LYS A 158 18.73 8.66 7.50
CA LYS A 158 18.23 7.40 8.08
C LYS A 158 17.08 7.66 9.06
N GLN A 159 15.90 7.06 8.81
CA GLN A 159 14.93 6.88 9.89
C GLN A 159 15.36 5.69 10.76
N PRO A 160 15.44 5.84 12.09
CA PRO A 160 15.70 4.71 12.98
C PRO A 160 14.59 3.68 12.88
N ASN A 161 14.91 2.41 13.16
CA ASN A 161 13.88 1.37 13.33
C ASN A 161 13.05 1.72 14.57
N ASP A 162 11.90 2.31 14.36
CA ASP A 162 11.00 2.85 15.38
C ASP A 162 9.89 1.84 15.78
N GLY A 163 10.18 0.54 15.68
CA GLY A 163 9.23 -0.52 16.01
C GLY A 163 8.24 -0.89 14.90
N ARG A 164 8.29 -0.21 13.74
CA ARG A 164 7.44 -0.51 12.59
C ARG A 164 7.73 -1.85 11.93
N PHE A 165 8.91 -2.40 12.15
CA PHE A 165 9.33 -3.71 11.66
C PHE A 165 9.46 -4.68 12.84
N HIS A 166 8.88 -5.86 12.68
CA HIS A 166 9.07 -6.95 13.64
C HIS A 166 10.23 -7.82 13.17
N ILE A 167 11.37 -7.66 13.86
CA ILE A 167 12.58 -8.42 13.53
C ILE A 167 12.56 -9.75 14.27
N VAL A 168 12.58 -10.84 13.51
CA VAL A 168 12.64 -12.21 14.01
C VAL A 168 14.05 -12.77 13.84
N ARG A 169 14.36 -13.84 14.57
CA ARG A 169 15.65 -14.51 14.45
C ARG A 169 15.81 -15.21 13.11
N ASP A 170 14.74 -15.87 12.66
CA ASP A 170 14.69 -16.67 11.45
C ASP A 170 13.27 -16.63 10.90
N THR A 171 13.12 -16.14 9.66
CA THR A 171 11.82 -15.99 9.02
C THR A 171 11.18 -17.35 8.71
N ALA A 172 11.99 -18.40 8.39
CA ALA A 172 11.45 -19.73 8.13
C ALA A 172 10.92 -20.40 9.40
N GLU A 173 11.61 -20.25 10.53
CA GLU A 173 11.12 -20.70 11.83
C GLU A 173 9.83 -19.98 12.19
N TRP A 174 9.76 -18.66 11.98
CA TRP A 174 8.56 -17.87 12.22
C TRP A 174 7.40 -18.33 11.32
N MET A 175 7.63 -18.49 10.01
CA MET A 175 6.64 -18.98 9.04
C MET A 175 6.09 -20.37 9.38
N SER A 176 6.87 -21.25 10.00
CA SER A 176 6.39 -22.58 10.39
C SER A 176 5.19 -22.54 11.34
N ARG A 177 5.07 -21.45 12.11
CA ARG A 177 4.02 -21.23 13.11
C ARG A 177 2.93 -20.26 12.66
N HIS A 178 3.25 -19.34 11.73
CA HIS A 178 2.41 -18.19 11.36
C HIS A 178 1.92 -18.19 9.90
N ALA A 179 2.10 -19.28 9.16
CA ALA A 179 1.69 -19.34 7.74
C ALA A 179 0.18 -19.09 7.50
N HIS A 180 -0.64 -19.14 8.55
CA HIS A 180 -2.09 -18.89 8.51
C HIS A 180 -2.45 -17.39 8.66
N GLU A 181 -1.48 -16.51 8.85
CA GLU A 181 -1.68 -15.08 9.11
C GLU A 181 -1.14 -14.17 8.00
N ILE A 182 -0.71 -14.75 6.86
CA ILE A 182 0.04 -14.03 5.85
C ILE A 182 -0.87 -13.21 4.96
N GLU A 183 -0.62 -11.89 4.91
CA GLU A 183 -1.29 -10.91 4.07
C GLU A 183 -0.61 -10.77 2.71
N LYS A 184 0.73 -10.62 2.71
CA LYS A 184 1.54 -10.34 1.51
C LYS A 184 2.97 -10.81 1.73
N PHE A 185 3.63 -11.16 0.62
CA PHE A 185 5.09 -11.26 0.54
C PHE A 185 5.62 -10.13 -0.35
N CYS A 186 6.79 -9.61 -0.05
CA CYS A 186 7.51 -8.65 -0.88
C CYS A 186 9.01 -8.90 -0.74
N MET A 187 9.69 -9.06 -1.86
CA MET A 187 11.15 -9.12 -1.89
C MET A 187 11.69 -7.96 -2.72
N PHE A 188 12.65 -7.25 -2.19
CA PHE A 188 13.51 -6.37 -2.95
C PHE A 188 14.76 -7.13 -3.37
N PHE A 189 14.96 -7.22 -4.65
CA PHE A 189 16.12 -7.82 -5.29
C PHE A 189 17.31 -6.86 -5.30
N GLU A 190 18.47 -7.32 -5.69
CA GLU A 190 19.65 -6.46 -5.76
C GLU A 190 19.48 -5.32 -6.78
N ASN A 191 18.83 -5.62 -7.90
CA ASN A 191 18.56 -4.68 -9.00
C ASN A 191 17.32 -5.14 -9.81
N ALA A 192 16.91 -4.32 -10.77
CA ALA A 192 15.76 -4.59 -11.64
C ALA A 192 15.96 -5.84 -12.51
N GLU A 193 17.18 -6.08 -13.00
CA GLU A 193 17.50 -7.24 -13.85
C GLU A 193 17.30 -8.56 -13.08
N ALA A 194 17.68 -8.59 -11.80
CA ALA A 194 17.48 -9.76 -10.95
C ALA A 194 15.98 -10.01 -10.68
N ALA A 195 15.20 -8.95 -10.46
CA ALA A 195 13.75 -9.06 -10.32
C ALA A 195 13.09 -9.54 -11.62
N GLU A 196 13.45 -8.96 -12.76
CA GLU A 196 12.93 -9.35 -14.08
C GLU A 196 13.23 -10.81 -14.38
N ALA A 197 14.43 -11.31 -14.08
CA ALA A 197 14.80 -12.71 -14.26
C ALA A 197 14.00 -13.68 -13.38
N ALA A 198 13.58 -13.23 -12.19
CA ALA A 198 12.78 -14.03 -11.27
C ALA A 198 11.28 -14.05 -11.61
N LEU A 199 10.74 -12.96 -12.19
CA LEU A 199 9.30 -12.79 -12.47
C LEU A 199 8.60 -13.98 -13.12
N PRO A 200 9.14 -14.66 -14.16
CA PRO A 200 8.46 -15.78 -14.78
C PRO A 200 8.14 -16.94 -13.80
N ARG A 201 8.98 -17.13 -12.77
CA ARG A 201 8.76 -18.14 -11.74
C ARG A 201 7.57 -17.79 -10.84
N PHE A 202 7.40 -16.49 -10.52
CA PHE A 202 6.27 -16.02 -9.73
C PHE A 202 4.98 -16.00 -10.53
N TYR A 203 5.01 -15.61 -11.81
CA TYR A 203 3.82 -15.68 -12.69
C TYR A 203 3.35 -17.10 -12.98
N ALA A 204 4.24 -18.10 -12.87
CA ALA A 204 3.86 -19.51 -12.99
C ALA A 204 3.10 -20.05 -11.76
N LEU A 205 3.07 -19.32 -10.64
CA LEU A 205 2.32 -19.74 -9.46
C LEU A 205 0.82 -19.55 -9.70
N GLU A 206 0.06 -20.63 -9.52
CA GLU A 206 -1.40 -20.54 -9.53
C GLU A 206 -1.94 -20.07 -8.16
N GLY A 207 -3.06 -19.37 -8.17
CA GLY A 207 -3.76 -18.99 -6.94
C GLY A 207 -3.15 -17.82 -6.20
N VAL A 208 -2.39 -16.98 -6.91
CA VAL A 208 -1.80 -15.73 -6.39
C VAL A 208 -2.02 -14.57 -7.35
N GLU A 209 -1.85 -13.36 -6.84
CA GLU A 209 -1.64 -12.12 -7.62
C GLU A 209 -0.19 -11.69 -7.46
N VAL A 210 0.47 -11.36 -8.56
CA VAL A 210 1.86 -10.93 -8.62
C VAL A 210 1.92 -9.53 -9.19
N VAL A 211 2.53 -8.60 -8.47
CA VAL A 211 2.69 -7.21 -8.91
C VAL A 211 4.09 -6.71 -8.59
N GLN A 212 4.50 -5.66 -9.27
CA GLN A 212 5.70 -4.87 -8.95
C GLN A 212 5.27 -3.47 -8.53
N GLY A 213 5.67 -3.04 -7.34
CA GLY A 213 5.53 -1.65 -6.89
C GLY A 213 6.74 -0.79 -7.30
N SER A 214 7.87 -1.44 -7.61
CA SER A 214 9.08 -0.84 -8.20
C SER A 214 9.76 -1.84 -9.12
N PRO A 215 10.66 -1.41 -10.03
CA PRO A 215 11.32 -2.32 -10.98
C PRO A 215 12.12 -3.44 -10.32
N ASP A 216 12.57 -3.26 -9.10
CA ASP A 216 13.45 -4.14 -8.35
C ASP A 216 12.75 -4.95 -7.27
N ASN A 217 11.40 -4.92 -7.21
CA ASN A 217 10.67 -5.75 -6.28
C ASN A 217 9.67 -6.70 -6.96
N ILE A 218 9.31 -7.75 -6.23
CA ILE A 218 8.18 -8.62 -6.56
C ILE A 218 7.32 -8.75 -5.31
N GLU A 219 6.03 -8.45 -5.46
CA GLU A 219 5.02 -8.55 -4.42
C GLU A 219 3.99 -9.61 -4.78
N VAL A 220 3.64 -10.45 -3.81
CA VAL A 220 2.68 -11.54 -4.01
C VAL A 220 1.62 -11.48 -2.92
N THR A 221 0.36 -11.49 -3.35
CA THR A 221 -0.83 -11.64 -2.49
C THR A 221 -1.61 -12.90 -2.90
N ALA A 222 -2.56 -13.33 -2.09
CA ALA A 222 -3.46 -14.41 -2.44
C ALA A 222 -4.34 -14.02 -3.65
N LYS A 223 -4.83 -15.00 -4.40
CA LYS A 223 -5.70 -14.78 -5.57
C LYS A 223 -6.92 -13.92 -5.23
N GLY A 224 -7.20 -12.92 -6.07
CA GLY A 224 -8.29 -11.97 -5.90
C GLY A 224 -8.06 -10.94 -4.79
N VAL A 225 -6.85 -10.88 -4.24
CA VAL A 225 -6.43 -9.88 -3.26
C VAL A 225 -5.68 -8.78 -3.97
N ASP A 226 -6.34 -7.65 -4.16
CA ASP A 226 -5.82 -6.44 -4.81
C ASP A 226 -6.49 -5.19 -4.21
N LYS A 227 -5.92 -4.01 -4.43
CA LYS A 227 -6.43 -2.72 -3.93
C LYS A 227 -7.88 -2.46 -4.39
N GLY A 228 -8.24 -2.86 -5.60
CA GLY A 228 -9.58 -2.62 -6.16
C GLY A 228 -10.65 -3.49 -5.51
N SER A 229 -10.36 -4.77 -5.29
CA SER A 229 -11.27 -5.68 -4.56
C SER A 229 -11.47 -5.21 -3.12
N ALA A 230 -10.44 -4.63 -2.49
CA ALA A 230 -10.53 -4.06 -1.16
C ALA A 230 -11.37 -2.76 -1.15
N LEU A 231 -11.17 -1.87 -2.14
CA LEU A 231 -11.98 -0.66 -2.32
C LEU A 231 -13.46 -1.01 -2.47
N LEU A 232 -13.80 -1.94 -3.34
CA LEU A 232 -15.19 -2.33 -3.55
C LEU A 232 -15.82 -3.00 -2.31
N ALA A 233 -15.04 -3.81 -1.58
CA ALA A 233 -15.51 -4.40 -0.33
C ALA A 233 -15.80 -3.35 0.76
N LEU A 234 -14.98 -2.28 0.84
CA LEU A 234 -15.25 -1.16 1.73
C LEU A 234 -16.44 -0.33 1.26
N ALA A 235 -16.53 -0.03 -0.04
CA ALA A 235 -17.64 0.71 -0.63
C ALA A 235 -18.99 0.00 -0.37
N ASP A 236 -19.06 -1.31 -0.60
CA ASP A 236 -20.23 -2.14 -0.31
C ASP A 236 -20.63 -2.06 1.17
N ARG A 237 -19.66 -2.18 2.08
CA ARG A 237 -19.90 -2.07 3.52
C ARG A 237 -20.44 -0.69 3.94
N LEU A 238 -20.07 0.36 3.22
CA LEU A 238 -20.54 1.73 3.43
C LEU A 238 -21.82 2.07 2.65
N GLY A 239 -22.37 1.12 1.87
CA GLY A 239 -23.52 1.36 1.02
C GLY A 239 -23.25 2.33 -0.14
N ILE A 240 -22.02 2.34 -0.64
CA ILE A 240 -21.59 3.21 -1.75
C ILE A 240 -21.51 2.37 -3.02
N PRO A 241 -22.32 2.67 -4.06
CA PRO A 241 -22.27 1.96 -5.33
C PRO A 241 -20.91 2.12 -6.03
N ARG A 242 -20.46 1.09 -6.77
CA ARG A 242 -19.23 1.13 -7.56
C ARG A 242 -19.13 2.40 -8.42
N ALA A 243 -20.20 2.83 -9.05
CA ALA A 243 -20.21 4.03 -9.91
C ALA A 243 -19.82 5.33 -9.17
N GLN A 244 -19.86 5.34 -7.82
CA GLN A 244 -19.51 6.48 -6.97
C GLN A 244 -18.13 6.31 -6.31
N THR A 245 -17.31 5.35 -6.80
CA THR A 245 -15.94 5.13 -6.33
C THR A 245 -14.94 5.78 -7.28
N LEU A 246 -13.94 6.44 -6.72
CA LEU A 246 -12.76 6.98 -7.41
C LEU A 246 -11.52 6.21 -6.99
N ALA A 247 -10.68 5.86 -7.95
CA ALA A 247 -9.33 5.35 -7.74
C ALA A 247 -8.33 6.32 -8.35
N VAL A 248 -7.27 6.64 -7.60
CA VAL A 248 -6.15 7.45 -8.08
C VAL A 248 -4.85 6.67 -7.87
N GLY A 249 -4.05 6.52 -8.94
CA GLY A 249 -2.82 5.73 -8.89
C GLY A 249 -1.85 6.07 -10.02
N ASP A 250 -0.70 5.37 -10.06
CA ASP A 250 0.34 5.63 -11.05
C ASP A 250 1.08 4.37 -11.55
N SER A 251 1.00 3.25 -10.84
CA SER A 251 1.84 2.07 -11.10
C SER A 251 1.05 0.74 -11.20
N GLU A 252 1.75 -0.36 -11.49
CA GLU A 252 1.11 -1.66 -11.76
C GLU A 252 0.30 -2.21 -10.58
N ASN A 253 0.69 -1.92 -9.34
CA ASN A 253 -0.07 -2.34 -8.17
C ASN A 253 -1.42 -1.61 -8.02
N ASP A 254 -1.68 -0.56 -8.83
CA ASP A 254 -2.94 0.19 -8.88
C ASP A 254 -3.87 -0.33 -9.98
N ARG A 255 -3.35 -1.10 -10.95
CA ARG A 255 -4.12 -1.57 -12.11
C ARG A 255 -5.51 -2.08 -11.74
N ALA A 256 -5.57 -3.03 -10.81
CA ALA A 256 -6.84 -3.62 -10.39
C ALA A 256 -7.77 -2.61 -9.70
N MET A 257 -7.23 -1.60 -9.02
CA MET A 257 -8.01 -0.54 -8.39
C MET A 257 -8.62 0.39 -9.43
N LEU A 258 -7.83 0.78 -10.43
CA LEU A 258 -8.27 1.62 -11.54
C LEU A 258 -9.33 0.91 -12.41
N GLU A 259 -9.11 -0.36 -12.77
CA GLU A 259 -10.06 -1.14 -13.58
C GLU A 259 -11.40 -1.41 -12.87
N LYS A 260 -11.38 -1.55 -11.53
CA LYS A 260 -12.55 -1.91 -10.74
C LYS A 260 -13.35 -0.71 -10.24
N ALA A 261 -12.75 0.46 -10.09
CA ALA A 261 -13.44 1.67 -9.64
C ALA A 261 -14.52 2.13 -10.64
N GLY A 262 -15.35 3.05 -10.20
CA GLY A 262 -16.33 3.74 -11.07
C GLY A 262 -15.68 4.81 -11.92
N VAL A 263 -14.66 5.48 -11.37
CA VAL A 263 -13.83 6.48 -12.06
C VAL A 263 -12.37 6.17 -11.76
N ALA A 264 -11.54 6.14 -12.80
CA ALA A 264 -10.11 5.92 -12.74
C ALA A 264 -9.35 7.20 -13.09
N ALA A 265 -8.50 7.69 -12.17
CA ALA A 265 -7.60 8.80 -12.43
C ALA A 265 -6.14 8.35 -12.31
N VAL A 266 -5.29 8.76 -13.24
CA VAL A 266 -3.87 8.39 -13.25
C VAL A 266 -3.02 9.65 -13.29
N MET A 267 -1.98 9.64 -12.46
CA MET A 267 -1.04 10.76 -12.32
C MET A 267 -0.21 11.00 -13.59
N ALA A 268 0.23 12.25 -13.82
CA ALA A 268 1.09 12.59 -14.96
C ALA A 268 2.41 11.80 -14.98
N ASN A 269 2.94 11.43 -13.81
CA ASN A 269 4.11 10.55 -13.68
C ASN A 269 3.78 9.06 -13.84
N GLY A 270 2.50 8.68 -13.99
CA GLY A 270 2.08 7.29 -14.08
C GLY A 270 2.64 6.56 -15.29
N MET A 271 2.77 5.24 -15.18
CA MET A 271 3.26 4.37 -16.24
C MET A 271 2.35 4.44 -17.48
N PRO A 272 2.91 4.41 -18.72
CA PRO A 272 2.09 4.52 -19.94
C PRO A 272 0.94 3.51 -20.03
N GLN A 273 1.19 2.24 -19.63
CA GLN A 273 0.19 1.18 -19.65
C GLN A 273 -0.89 1.36 -18.56
N ILE A 274 -0.61 2.11 -17.50
CA ILE A 274 -1.58 2.47 -16.46
C ILE A 274 -2.41 3.68 -16.90
N LYS A 275 -1.80 4.68 -17.55
CA LYS A 275 -2.52 5.80 -18.15
C LYS A 275 -3.56 5.37 -19.18
N ALA A 276 -3.32 4.25 -19.87
CA ALA A 276 -4.28 3.68 -20.83
C ALA A 276 -5.60 3.19 -20.19
N LEU A 277 -5.65 3.03 -18.87
CA LEU A 277 -6.84 2.60 -18.10
C LEU A 277 -7.66 3.78 -17.57
N ALA A 278 -7.13 5.01 -17.66
CA ALA A 278 -7.69 6.17 -17.00
C ALA A 278 -8.87 6.79 -17.73
N ASP A 279 -9.90 7.16 -16.97
CA ASP A 279 -10.93 8.13 -17.42
C ASP A 279 -10.36 9.56 -17.39
N LEU A 280 -9.41 9.83 -16.49
CA LEU A 280 -8.73 11.11 -16.32
C LEU A 280 -7.22 10.88 -16.12
N VAL A 281 -6.39 11.52 -16.93
CA VAL A 281 -4.94 11.62 -16.70
C VAL A 281 -4.62 13.05 -16.30
N THR A 282 -3.93 13.25 -15.17
CA THR A 282 -3.56 14.59 -14.71
C THR A 282 -2.45 15.19 -15.60
N THR A 283 -2.37 16.51 -15.61
CA THR A 283 -1.26 17.26 -16.22
C THR A 283 -0.13 17.45 -15.22
N ALA A 284 -0.47 17.52 -13.93
CA ALA A 284 0.45 17.62 -12.82
C ALA A 284 0.85 16.22 -12.28
N ASP A 285 2.08 16.08 -11.82
CA ASP A 285 2.58 14.87 -11.15
C ASP A 285 2.39 14.94 -9.63
N CYS A 286 2.91 13.95 -8.91
CA CYS A 286 2.80 13.87 -7.45
C CYS A 286 3.52 15.01 -6.70
N ASP A 287 4.50 15.68 -7.33
CA ASP A 287 5.22 16.82 -6.76
C ASP A 287 4.50 18.16 -7.04
N HIS A 288 3.55 18.18 -7.99
CA HIS A 288 2.92 19.39 -8.52
C HIS A 288 1.38 19.34 -8.43
N ASP A 289 0.85 18.85 -7.29
CA ASP A 289 -0.58 18.90 -6.96
C ASP A 289 -1.51 18.02 -7.82
N GLY A 290 -1.01 16.94 -8.43
CA GLY A 290 -1.83 16.10 -9.33
C GLY A 290 -3.10 15.53 -8.67
N VAL A 291 -3.07 15.16 -7.38
CA VAL A 291 -4.28 14.71 -6.68
C VAL A 291 -5.27 15.88 -6.50
N ALA A 292 -4.79 17.09 -6.23
CA ALA A 292 -5.66 18.28 -6.16
C ALA A 292 -6.32 18.55 -7.53
N GLU A 293 -5.57 18.42 -8.64
CA GLU A 293 -6.11 18.53 -10.00
C GLU A 293 -7.23 17.50 -10.28
N VAL A 294 -7.07 16.25 -9.82
CA VAL A 294 -8.14 15.23 -9.92
C VAL A 294 -9.40 15.70 -9.19
N PHE A 295 -9.25 16.17 -7.96
CA PHE A 295 -10.38 16.57 -7.13
C PHE A 295 -11.09 17.80 -7.70
N GLU A 296 -10.33 18.80 -8.14
CA GLU A 296 -10.88 19.99 -8.82
C GLU A 296 -11.65 19.62 -10.09
N THR A 297 -11.06 18.78 -10.95
CA THR A 297 -11.67 18.35 -12.21
C THR A 297 -12.98 17.59 -11.98
N LEU A 298 -13.08 16.83 -10.90
CA LEU A 298 -14.28 16.06 -10.53
C LEU A 298 -15.27 16.86 -9.67
N GLY A 299 -14.92 18.09 -9.24
CA GLY A 299 -15.75 18.94 -8.42
C GLY A 299 -15.87 18.47 -6.96
N LEU A 300 -14.85 17.82 -6.44
CA LEU A 300 -14.80 17.27 -5.07
C LEU A 300 -14.34 18.28 -4.06
#